data_206b71a8954b71673355acffd4619c0f
#
_entry.id   206b71a8954b71673355acffd4619c0f
#
_cell.length_a   1.000
_cell.length_b   1.000
_cell.length_c   1.000
_cell.angle_alpha   90.00
_cell.angle_beta   90.00
_cell.angle_gamma   90.00
#
_symmetry.space_group_name_H-M   'P 1'
#
loop_
_entity.id
_entity.type
_entity.pdbx_description
1 polymer ?
#
loop_
_entity_poly.entity_id
_entity_poly.type
_entity_poly.pdbx_seq_one_letter_code
_entity_poly.pdbx_strand_id
1 'polypeptide(L)'
;MPDPASRRLLIQQGDADVARDLGADQIAALQGKPGVKVLSIPSAEQNYLAFNTGNDANPLLKNPALWEAARWLVDYDGITKDLLKGQYFVHQSFLPVGLPGALDNNPFKFDPAKAKAILAKAGIKDAHFTLDVENKPPFITIAQSMQASFAQGGVKIDLLPAAGSQVYARVRAKQHQAAIRLWIPDYFDAHSNASAFAYNDGKSSTVAGLNGWQIPELNKATLAAVAEPDAAKRLGLYKQMQEELQRSSPYVFVDQGKTQIVVRDNVKGYQQGLNADMVWYDRVSK
;
A
#
# COMPACT_ATOMS: atom_id res chain seq x y z
N MET A 1 14.58 -0.59 -22.75
CA MET A 1 13.57 -0.09 -23.71
C MET A 1 12.44 0.55 -22.91
N PRO A 2 12.20 1.85 -23.07
CA PRO A 2 11.24 2.59 -22.21
C PRO A 2 9.78 2.25 -22.45
N ASP A 3 9.39 2.05 -23.72
CA ASP A 3 7.99 1.87 -24.09
C ASP A 3 7.48 0.45 -23.82
N PRO A 4 6.40 0.29 -23.03
CA PRO A 4 5.80 -1.01 -22.72
C PRO A 4 5.21 -1.74 -23.95
N ALA A 5 4.69 -1.02 -24.94
CA ALA A 5 4.14 -1.64 -26.16
C ALA A 5 5.26 -2.30 -27.00
N SER A 6 6.40 -1.63 -27.08
CA SER A 6 7.60 -2.18 -27.72
C SER A 6 8.12 -3.41 -26.97
N ARG A 7 8.15 -3.40 -25.63
CA ARG A 7 8.53 -4.58 -24.84
C ARG A 7 7.59 -5.76 -25.08
N ARG A 8 6.28 -5.50 -25.16
CA ARG A 8 5.30 -6.53 -25.53
C ARG A 8 5.57 -7.13 -26.91
N LEU A 9 5.85 -6.29 -27.89
CA LEU A 9 6.11 -6.75 -29.26
C LEU A 9 7.33 -7.66 -29.33
N LEU A 10 8.45 -7.27 -28.71
CA LEU A 10 9.68 -8.05 -28.69
C LEU A 10 9.49 -9.44 -28.05
N ILE A 11 8.78 -9.54 -26.93
CA ILE A 11 8.51 -10.85 -26.31
C ILE A 11 7.61 -11.73 -27.18
N GLN A 12 6.66 -11.14 -27.91
CA GLN A 12 5.78 -11.86 -28.82
C GLN A 12 6.54 -12.38 -30.07
N GLN A 13 7.46 -11.59 -30.61
CA GLN A 13 8.28 -11.95 -31.79
C GLN A 13 9.41 -12.93 -31.45
N GLY A 14 9.78 -13.03 -30.17
CA GLY A 14 10.86 -13.89 -29.74
C GLY A 14 12.23 -13.21 -29.66
N ASP A 15 12.26 -11.90 -29.85
CA ASP A 15 13.47 -11.09 -29.78
C ASP A 15 13.85 -10.72 -28.33
N ALA A 16 12.96 -10.99 -27.39
CA ALA A 16 13.21 -10.90 -25.95
C ALA A 16 12.76 -12.17 -25.24
N ASP A 17 13.48 -12.57 -24.20
CA ASP A 17 13.18 -13.74 -23.38
C ASP A 17 12.33 -13.41 -22.14
N VAL A 18 12.49 -12.18 -21.64
CA VAL A 18 11.79 -11.67 -20.45
C VAL A 18 11.33 -10.26 -20.72
N ALA A 19 10.06 -9.98 -20.46
CA ALA A 19 9.48 -8.63 -20.47
C ALA A 19 8.92 -8.26 -19.11
N ARG A 20 9.34 -7.10 -18.58
CA ARG A 20 8.89 -6.53 -17.30
C ARG A 20 8.21 -5.18 -17.53
N ASP A 21 7.52 -4.67 -16.51
CA ASP A 21 6.89 -3.33 -16.51
C ASP A 21 5.92 -3.14 -17.67
N LEU A 22 5.11 -4.17 -17.93
CA LEU A 22 4.00 -4.12 -18.86
C LEU A 22 2.75 -3.61 -18.15
N GLY A 23 1.93 -2.82 -18.84
CA GLY A 23 0.64 -2.39 -18.30
C GLY A 23 -0.38 -3.55 -18.24
N ALA A 24 -1.43 -3.38 -17.44
CA ALA A 24 -2.45 -4.41 -17.22
C ALA A 24 -3.06 -4.95 -18.52
N ASP A 25 -3.38 -4.08 -19.49
CA ASP A 25 -3.95 -4.50 -20.78
C ASP A 25 -2.95 -5.31 -21.62
N GLN A 26 -1.66 -5.00 -21.50
CA GLN A 26 -0.60 -5.72 -22.20
C GLN A 26 -0.36 -7.10 -21.59
N ILE A 27 -0.40 -7.21 -20.27
CA ILE A 27 -0.36 -8.49 -19.54
C ILE A 27 -1.57 -9.35 -19.92
N ALA A 28 -2.78 -8.76 -19.87
CA ALA A 28 -4.00 -9.47 -20.26
C ALA A 28 -3.94 -9.98 -21.70
N ALA A 29 -3.37 -9.21 -22.63
CA ALA A 29 -3.21 -9.60 -24.03
C ALA A 29 -2.21 -10.75 -24.24
N LEU A 30 -1.29 -11.00 -23.26
CA LEU A 30 -0.29 -12.07 -23.30
C LEU A 30 -0.71 -13.29 -22.48
N GLN A 31 -1.68 -13.14 -21.59
CA GLN A 31 -2.15 -14.22 -20.73
C GLN A 31 -2.71 -15.38 -21.57
N GLY A 32 -2.16 -16.58 -21.35
CA GLY A 32 -2.58 -17.79 -22.09
C GLY A 32 -2.14 -17.86 -23.54
N LYS A 33 -1.31 -16.95 -24.04
CA LYS A 33 -0.75 -17.03 -25.38
C LYS A 33 0.31 -18.11 -25.48
N PRO A 34 0.36 -18.89 -26.58
CA PRO A 34 1.43 -19.86 -26.80
C PRO A 34 2.80 -19.20 -26.83
N GLY A 35 3.81 -19.89 -26.33
CA GLY A 35 5.21 -19.48 -26.36
C GLY A 35 5.63 -18.53 -25.24
N VAL A 36 4.70 -18.11 -24.38
CA VAL A 36 4.99 -17.23 -23.22
C VAL A 36 4.18 -17.62 -21.98
N LYS A 37 4.75 -17.32 -20.81
CA LYS A 37 4.10 -17.45 -19.49
C LYS A 37 4.06 -16.10 -18.80
N VAL A 38 2.95 -15.78 -18.18
CA VAL A 38 2.83 -14.64 -17.26
C VAL A 38 3.07 -15.13 -15.84
N LEU A 39 4.13 -14.63 -15.22
CA LEU A 39 4.41 -14.82 -13.80
C LEU A 39 3.84 -13.64 -13.03
N SER A 40 3.16 -13.92 -11.92
CA SER A 40 2.60 -12.89 -11.04
C SER A 40 3.11 -13.16 -9.62
N ILE A 41 3.94 -12.27 -9.13
CA ILE A 41 4.68 -12.41 -7.88
C ILE A 41 4.30 -11.25 -6.96
N PRO A 42 4.03 -11.45 -5.65
CA PRO A 42 3.87 -10.33 -4.72
C PRO A 42 5.08 -9.39 -4.79
N SER A 43 4.86 -8.09 -4.83
CA SER A 43 5.90 -7.09 -4.62
C SER A 43 5.77 -6.51 -3.21
N ALA A 44 6.83 -5.89 -2.69
CA ALA A 44 6.76 -5.23 -1.38
C ALA A 44 6.09 -3.84 -1.42
N GLU A 45 5.59 -3.44 -2.57
CA GLU A 45 4.92 -2.17 -2.80
C GLU A 45 3.52 -2.16 -2.18
N GLN A 46 3.21 -1.17 -1.36
CA GLN A 46 1.92 -1.05 -0.67
C GLN A 46 1.36 0.36 -0.80
N ASN A 47 0.09 0.48 -1.20
CA ASN A 47 -0.62 1.75 -1.18
C ASN A 47 -1.39 1.90 0.13
N TYR A 48 -1.32 3.08 0.71
CA TYR A 48 -2.03 3.40 1.95
C TYR A 48 -2.53 4.84 1.96
N LEU A 49 -3.62 5.06 2.69
CA LEU A 49 -4.10 6.37 3.12
C LEU A 49 -3.57 6.63 4.53
N ALA A 50 -3.05 7.82 4.78
CA ALA A 50 -2.66 8.28 6.11
C ALA A 50 -3.34 9.59 6.45
N PHE A 51 -3.89 9.71 7.67
CA PHE A 51 -4.38 10.95 8.24
C PHE A 51 -3.28 11.63 9.03
N ASN A 52 -3.09 12.93 8.82
CA ASN A 52 -2.14 13.72 9.59
C ASN A 52 -2.77 14.17 10.91
N THR A 53 -2.54 13.41 11.97
CA THR A 53 -3.06 13.72 13.31
C THR A 53 -2.38 14.93 13.95
N GLY A 54 -1.26 15.40 13.39
CA GLY A 54 -0.59 16.63 13.80
C GLY A 54 -1.15 17.91 13.16
N ASN A 55 -2.14 17.81 12.26
CA ASN A 55 -2.74 18.95 11.61
C ASN A 55 -3.84 19.57 12.48
N ASP A 56 -3.54 20.70 13.12
CA ASP A 56 -4.49 21.38 14.03
C ASP A 56 -5.62 22.15 13.30
N ALA A 57 -5.47 22.39 12.00
CA ALA A 57 -6.52 23.08 11.22
C ALA A 57 -7.79 22.21 11.02
N ASN A 58 -7.66 20.89 11.16
CA ASN A 58 -8.79 19.97 11.09
C ASN A 58 -8.75 18.95 12.25
N PRO A 59 -9.35 19.27 13.40
CA PRO A 59 -9.34 18.39 14.58
C PRO A 59 -9.96 17.01 14.35
N LEU A 60 -10.80 16.86 13.33
CA LEU A 60 -11.40 15.57 12.95
C LEU A 60 -10.36 14.51 12.64
N LEU A 61 -9.19 14.90 12.09
CA LEU A 61 -8.11 13.98 11.72
C LEU A 61 -7.50 13.24 12.92
N LYS A 62 -7.68 13.74 14.14
CA LYS A 62 -7.25 13.10 15.39
C LYS A 62 -8.26 12.09 15.93
N ASN A 63 -9.46 12.01 15.35
CA ASN A 63 -10.54 11.20 15.89
C ASN A 63 -10.43 9.73 15.42
N PRO A 64 -10.23 8.76 16.33
CA PRO A 64 -10.14 7.34 15.97
C PRO A 64 -11.38 6.79 15.25
N ALA A 65 -12.57 7.36 15.50
CA ALA A 65 -13.79 6.95 14.80
C ALA A 65 -13.76 7.29 13.31
N LEU A 66 -13.07 8.38 12.91
CA LEU A 66 -12.83 8.66 11.49
C LEU A 66 -11.93 7.57 10.87
N TRP A 67 -10.87 7.18 11.55
CA TRP A 67 -9.93 6.16 11.05
C TRP A 67 -10.62 4.80 10.92
N GLU A 68 -11.40 4.43 11.92
CA GLU A 68 -12.18 3.19 11.89
C GLU A 68 -13.22 3.22 10.75
N ALA A 69 -14.01 4.29 10.64
CA ALA A 69 -14.98 4.44 9.55
C ALA A 69 -14.32 4.40 8.17
N ALA A 70 -13.16 5.07 8.02
CA ALA A 70 -12.41 5.08 6.76
C ALA A 70 -12.03 3.67 6.28
N ARG A 71 -11.67 2.75 7.18
CA ARG A 71 -11.37 1.35 6.82
C ARG A 71 -12.58 0.61 6.26
N TRP A 72 -13.80 0.95 6.69
CA TRP A 72 -15.05 0.37 6.16
C TRP A 72 -15.58 1.10 4.92
N LEU A 73 -14.98 2.25 4.54
CA LEU A 73 -15.38 3.04 3.38
C LEU A 73 -14.53 2.77 2.13
N VAL A 74 -13.42 2.07 2.23
CA VAL A 74 -12.64 1.69 1.06
C VAL A 74 -13.28 0.52 0.36
N ASP A 75 -13.56 0.67 -0.93
CA ASP A 75 -13.96 -0.43 -1.82
C ASP A 75 -12.72 -1.18 -2.31
N TYR A 76 -12.18 -2.03 -1.43
CA TYR A 76 -10.93 -2.77 -1.68
C TYR A 76 -11.02 -3.66 -2.92
N ASP A 77 -12.14 -4.36 -3.08
CA ASP A 77 -12.34 -5.27 -4.21
C ASP A 77 -12.49 -4.50 -5.53
N GLY A 78 -13.30 -3.46 -5.56
CA GLY A 78 -13.46 -2.59 -6.72
C GLY A 78 -12.12 -1.94 -7.12
N ILE A 79 -11.32 -1.47 -6.16
CA ILE A 79 -10.00 -0.93 -6.45
C ILE A 79 -9.08 -2.00 -7.06
N THR A 80 -8.91 -3.14 -6.40
CA THR A 80 -7.87 -4.11 -6.78
C THR A 80 -8.24 -4.95 -7.99
N LYS A 81 -9.52 -5.37 -8.11
CA LYS A 81 -9.98 -6.26 -9.18
C LYS A 81 -10.39 -5.51 -10.43
N ASP A 82 -11.18 -4.42 -10.26
CA ASP A 82 -11.81 -3.74 -11.37
C ASP A 82 -10.97 -2.56 -11.89
N LEU A 83 -10.53 -1.66 -11.02
CA LEU A 83 -9.79 -0.47 -11.41
C LEU A 83 -8.32 -0.76 -11.71
N LEU A 84 -7.64 -1.51 -10.85
CA LEU A 84 -6.23 -1.88 -11.02
C LEU A 84 -6.05 -3.25 -11.71
N LYS A 85 -7.15 -3.83 -12.20
CA LYS A 85 -7.17 -5.04 -13.07
C LYS A 85 -6.29 -6.19 -12.55
N GLY A 86 -6.28 -6.39 -11.23
CA GLY A 86 -5.54 -7.47 -10.58
C GLY A 86 -4.02 -7.29 -10.52
N GLN A 87 -3.48 -6.12 -10.88
CA GLN A 87 -2.06 -5.78 -10.65
C GLN A 87 -1.73 -5.57 -9.17
N TYR A 88 -2.75 -5.46 -8.34
CA TYR A 88 -2.68 -5.36 -6.90
C TYR A 88 -3.64 -6.36 -6.27
N PHE A 89 -3.44 -6.67 -5.01
CA PHE A 89 -4.36 -7.48 -4.21
C PHE A 89 -4.60 -6.82 -2.85
N VAL A 90 -5.76 -7.08 -2.26
CA VAL A 90 -6.11 -6.51 -0.96
C VAL A 90 -5.11 -6.97 0.08
N HIS A 91 -4.50 -6.02 0.78
CA HIS A 91 -3.62 -6.27 1.90
C HIS A 91 -3.74 -5.14 2.91
N GLN A 92 -4.19 -5.47 4.13
CA GLN A 92 -4.60 -4.49 5.12
C GLN A 92 -3.65 -4.43 6.33
N SER A 93 -2.36 -4.66 6.10
CA SER A 93 -1.31 -4.58 7.12
C SER A 93 -0.08 -3.86 6.60
N PHE A 94 0.73 -3.31 7.51
CA PHE A 94 1.94 -2.59 7.12
C PHE A 94 3.08 -3.51 6.65
N LEU A 95 3.06 -4.79 7.00
CA LEU A 95 4.10 -5.74 6.60
C LEU A 95 3.63 -6.51 5.38
N PRO A 96 4.32 -6.38 4.21
CA PRO A 96 3.88 -6.99 2.98
C PRO A 96 3.96 -8.52 3.02
N VAL A 97 2.99 -9.17 2.41
CA VAL A 97 3.02 -10.63 2.16
C VAL A 97 4.31 -10.99 1.41
N GLY A 98 5.00 -12.02 1.90
CA GLY A 98 6.31 -12.44 1.40
C GLY A 98 7.45 -12.11 2.36
N LEU A 99 7.23 -11.23 3.35
CA LEU A 99 8.14 -11.06 4.48
C LEU A 99 7.71 -11.96 5.66
N PRO A 100 8.68 -12.51 6.41
CA PRO A 100 8.36 -13.33 7.58
C PRO A 100 7.52 -12.55 8.60
N GLY A 101 6.44 -13.15 9.08
CA GLY A 101 5.54 -12.55 10.06
C GLY A 101 4.45 -11.64 9.50
N ALA A 102 4.36 -11.49 8.18
CA ALA A 102 3.26 -10.76 7.55
C ALA A 102 1.91 -11.43 7.89
N LEU A 103 0.90 -10.60 8.19
CA LEU A 103 -0.47 -11.06 8.34
C LEU A 103 -1.08 -11.31 6.96
N ASP A 104 -1.93 -12.32 6.87
CA ASP A 104 -2.71 -12.66 5.67
C ASP A 104 -4.19 -12.30 5.80
N ASN A 105 -4.61 -11.79 6.97
CA ASN A 105 -5.99 -11.40 7.22
C ASN A 105 -6.29 -9.99 6.69
N ASN A 106 -7.48 -9.85 6.11
CA ASN A 106 -8.03 -8.57 5.65
C ASN A 106 -9.37 -8.33 6.35
N PRO A 107 -9.37 -7.73 7.57
CA PRO A 107 -10.56 -7.67 8.43
C PRO A 107 -11.63 -6.69 7.94
N PHE A 108 -11.29 -5.77 7.03
CA PHE A 108 -12.21 -4.73 6.58
C PHE A 108 -12.73 -5.04 5.17
N LYS A 109 -13.98 -4.66 4.95
CA LYS A 109 -14.66 -4.70 3.66
C LYS A 109 -15.47 -3.44 3.47
N PHE A 110 -15.88 -3.14 2.27
CA PHE A 110 -16.72 -1.99 1.98
C PHE A 110 -18.09 -2.15 2.64
N ASP A 111 -18.37 -1.31 3.63
CA ASP A 111 -19.63 -1.29 4.39
C ASP A 111 -19.95 0.15 4.83
N PRO A 112 -20.56 0.97 3.94
CA PRO A 112 -20.90 2.35 4.26
C PRO A 112 -21.92 2.48 5.40
N ALA A 113 -22.79 1.48 5.59
CA ALA A 113 -23.76 1.52 6.69
C ALA A 113 -23.07 1.41 8.05
N LYS A 114 -22.09 0.50 8.16
CA LYS A 114 -21.27 0.36 9.36
C LYS A 114 -20.44 1.62 9.62
N ALA A 115 -19.83 2.20 8.59
CA ALA A 115 -19.08 3.45 8.72
C ALA A 115 -19.97 4.61 9.24
N LYS A 116 -21.18 4.77 8.68
CA LYS A 116 -22.16 5.75 9.18
C LYS A 116 -22.49 5.55 10.66
N ALA A 117 -22.70 4.31 11.07
CA ALA A 117 -23.01 4.00 12.46
C ALA A 117 -21.83 4.36 13.40
N ILE A 118 -20.59 4.11 12.99
CA ILE A 118 -19.39 4.49 13.76
C ILE A 118 -19.30 6.01 13.89
N LEU A 119 -19.46 6.77 12.80
CA LEU A 119 -19.40 8.23 12.80
C LEU A 119 -20.53 8.83 13.65
N ALA A 120 -21.76 8.32 13.51
CA ALA A 120 -22.90 8.77 14.29
C ALA A 120 -22.72 8.54 15.80
N LYS A 121 -22.20 7.36 16.20
CA LYS A 121 -21.88 7.04 17.60
C LYS A 121 -20.84 7.99 18.18
N ALA A 122 -19.90 8.46 17.36
CA ALA A 122 -18.89 9.44 17.75
C ALA A 122 -19.39 10.90 17.68
N GLY A 123 -20.64 11.15 17.29
CA GLY A 123 -21.19 12.50 17.14
C GLY A 123 -20.67 13.26 15.92
N ILE A 124 -20.02 12.59 14.97
CA ILE A 124 -19.48 13.19 13.75
C ILE A 124 -20.60 13.27 12.70
N LYS A 125 -21.01 14.49 12.36
CA LYS A 125 -22.12 14.74 11.41
C LYS A 125 -21.61 15.15 10.02
N ASP A 126 -20.56 15.95 9.95
CA ASP A 126 -20.06 16.56 8.71
C ASP A 126 -18.57 16.23 8.57
N ALA A 127 -18.26 14.95 8.33
CA ALA A 127 -16.89 14.52 8.13
C ALA A 127 -16.35 15.03 6.78
N HIS A 128 -15.31 15.86 6.83
CA HIS A 128 -14.71 16.45 5.64
C HIS A 128 -13.19 16.60 5.82
N PHE A 129 -12.42 16.26 4.78
CA PHE A 129 -11.00 16.52 4.74
C PHE A 129 -10.49 16.63 3.29
N THR A 130 -9.30 17.23 3.14
CA THR A 130 -8.58 17.27 1.86
C THR A 130 -7.64 16.08 1.76
N LEU A 131 -7.50 15.53 0.55
CA LEU A 131 -6.66 14.36 0.25
C LEU A 131 -5.61 14.72 -0.80
N ASP A 132 -4.37 14.81 -0.34
CA ASP A 132 -3.21 14.98 -1.20
C ASP A 132 -2.91 13.69 -1.96
N VAL A 133 -2.81 13.81 -3.28
CA VAL A 133 -2.61 12.64 -4.15
C VAL A 133 -1.74 12.96 -5.36
N GLU A 134 -0.89 12.05 -5.73
CA GLU A 134 -0.12 12.15 -6.97
C GLU A 134 -1.04 11.98 -8.18
N ASN A 135 -0.96 12.94 -9.15
CA ASN A 135 -1.82 12.97 -10.33
C ASN A 135 -1.34 11.97 -11.40
N LYS A 136 -1.23 10.70 -11.00
CA LYS A 136 -0.97 9.56 -11.91
C LYS A 136 -1.52 8.26 -11.33
N PRO A 137 -1.84 7.27 -12.16
CA PRO A 137 -2.14 5.91 -11.69
C PRO A 137 -0.94 5.28 -10.95
N PRO A 138 -1.16 4.42 -9.93
CA PRO A 138 -2.48 4.02 -9.41
C PRO A 138 -3.11 5.04 -8.45
N PHE A 139 -2.36 6.04 -7.96
CA PHE A 139 -2.75 6.91 -6.85
C PHE A 139 -4.03 7.68 -7.13
N ILE A 140 -4.12 8.39 -8.26
CA ILE A 140 -5.32 9.18 -8.58
C ILE A 140 -6.54 8.27 -8.77
N THR A 141 -6.37 7.08 -9.31
CA THR A 141 -7.45 6.10 -9.49
C THR A 141 -7.99 5.63 -8.13
N ILE A 142 -7.09 5.31 -7.19
CA ILE A 142 -7.45 4.94 -5.81
C ILE A 142 -8.17 6.10 -5.12
N ALA A 143 -7.64 7.33 -5.25
CA ALA A 143 -8.23 8.52 -4.62
C ALA A 143 -9.65 8.82 -5.10
N GLN A 144 -9.89 8.71 -6.41
CA GLN A 144 -11.22 8.92 -7.00
C GLN A 144 -12.21 7.85 -6.54
N SER A 145 -11.78 6.59 -6.47
CA SER A 145 -12.58 5.51 -5.90
C SER A 145 -12.93 5.78 -4.43
N MET A 146 -11.93 6.20 -3.62
CA MET A 146 -12.16 6.58 -2.23
C MET A 146 -13.10 7.78 -2.10
N GLN A 147 -12.95 8.81 -2.92
CA GLN A 147 -13.87 9.96 -2.91
C GLN A 147 -15.32 9.52 -3.11
N ALA A 148 -15.57 8.65 -4.08
CA ALA A 148 -16.91 8.15 -4.39
C ALA A 148 -17.47 7.22 -3.29
N SER A 149 -16.64 6.31 -2.78
CA SER A 149 -17.04 5.34 -1.77
C SER A 149 -17.24 5.98 -0.38
N PHE A 150 -16.38 6.93 0.01
CA PHE A 150 -16.49 7.67 1.26
C PHE A 150 -17.75 8.56 1.32
N ALA A 151 -18.13 9.15 0.18
CA ALA A 151 -19.37 9.92 0.09
C ALA A 151 -20.61 9.07 0.44
N GLN A 152 -20.61 7.77 0.11
CA GLN A 152 -21.68 6.85 0.50
C GLN A 152 -21.77 6.66 2.01
N GLY A 153 -20.68 6.85 2.74
CA GLY A 153 -20.62 6.83 4.20
C GLY A 153 -20.84 8.18 4.87
N GLY A 154 -21.09 9.24 4.09
CA GLY A 154 -21.27 10.59 4.62
C GLY A 154 -19.96 11.32 4.92
N VAL A 155 -18.85 10.89 4.33
CA VAL A 155 -17.54 11.54 4.44
C VAL A 155 -17.20 12.22 3.12
N LYS A 156 -17.00 13.53 3.15
CA LYS A 156 -16.59 14.32 1.99
C LYS A 156 -15.07 14.37 1.88
N ILE A 157 -14.55 14.08 0.69
CA ILE A 157 -13.13 14.21 0.37
C ILE A 157 -12.97 15.24 -0.75
N ASP A 158 -12.15 16.26 -0.54
CA ASP A 158 -11.71 17.16 -1.59
C ASP A 158 -10.31 16.73 -2.05
N LEU A 159 -10.20 16.23 -3.29
CA LEU A 159 -8.93 15.78 -3.85
C LEU A 159 -8.02 16.96 -4.18
N LEU A 160 -6.74 16.85 -3.82
CA LEU A 160 -5.67 17.80 -4.15
C LEU A 160 -4.62 17.11 -5.04
N PRO A 161 -4.94 16.83 -6.32
CA PRO A 161 -4.01 16.18 -7.23
C PRO A 161 -2.86 17.12 -7.59
N ALA A 162 -1.62 16.59 -7.56
CA ALA A 162 -0.42 17.35 -7.90
C ALA A 162 0.70 16.42 -8.40
N ALA A 163 1.79 17.00 -8.89
CA ALA A 163 3.00 16.24 -9.18
C ALA A 163 3.54 15.56 -7.90
N GLY A 164 4.11 14.36 -8.01
CA GLY A 164 4.58 13.59 -6.86
C GLY A 164 5.56 14.34 -5.97
N SER A 165 6.46 15.15 -6.55
CA SER A 165 7.37 16.01 -5.79
C SER A 165 6.65 17.06 -4.94
N GLN A 166 5.55 17.63 -5.43
CA GLN A 166 4.75 18.61 -4.69
C GLN A 166 3.96 17.94 -3.55
N VAL A 167 3.35 16.78 -3.80
CA VAL A 167 2.70 15.98 -2.75
C VAL A 167 3.71 15.63 -1.67
N TYR A 168 4.88 15.14 -2.06
CA TYR A 168 5.95 14.79 -1.13
C TYR A 168 6.41 15.97 -0.29
N ALA A 169 6.57 17.16 -0.90
CA ALA A 169 6.94 18.40 -0.20
C ALA A 169 5.90 18.78 0.86
N ARG A 170 4.59 18.75 0.53
CA ARG A 170 3.50 19.03 1.49
C ARG A 170 3.46 18.03 2.64
N VAL A 171 3.65 16.73 2.35
CA VAL A 171 3.70 15.69 3.38
C VAL A 171 4.90 15.90 4.31
N ARG A 172 6.08 16.17 3.76
CA ARG A 172 7.28 16.47 4.57
C ARG A 172 7.14 17.72 5.41
N ALA A 173 6.49 18.74 4.89
CA ALA A 173 6.17 19.96 5.65
C ALA A 173 5.03 19.77 6.65
N LYS A 174 4.42 18.57 6.73
CA LYS A 174 3.26 18.24 7.58
C LYS A 174 2.04 19.14 7.33
N GLN A 175 1.90 19.65 6.10
CA GLN A 175 0.81 20.58 5.72
C GLN A 175 -0.43 19.87 5.18
N HIS A 176 -0.33 18.57 4.85
CA HIS A 176 -1.45 17.76 4.38
C HIS A 176 -2.44 17.47 5.49
N GLN A 177 -3.71 17.23 5.13
CA GLN A 177 -4.72 16.67 6.04
C GLN A 177 -4.73 15.15 5.98
N ALA A 178 -4.84 14.61 4.77
CA ALA A 178 -4.65 13.19 4.49
C ALA A 178 -3.86 13.04 3.18
N ALA A 179 -3.19 11.91 3.00
CA ALA A 179 -2.47 11.63 1.76
C ALA A 179 -2.55 10.15 1.39
N ILE A 180 -2.70 9.87 0.08
CA ILE A 180 -2.42 8.53 -0.48
C ILE A 180 -0.96 8.48 -0.84
N ARG A 181 -0.28 7.46 -0.32
CA ARG A 181 1.15 7.26 -0.53
C ARG A 181 1.45 5.80 -0.84
N LEU A 182 2.60 5.61 -1.45
CA LEU A 182 3.24 4.33 -1.65
C LEU A 182 4.32 4.13 -0.58
N TRP A 183 4.43 2.92 -0.07
CA TRP A 183 5.56 2.45 0.71
C TRP A 183 6.22 1.25 0.03
N ILE A 184 7.53 1.28 -0.03
CA ILE A 184 8.39 0.15 -0.38
C ILE A 184 9.44 0.08 0.74
N PRO A 185 9.65 -1.07 1.39
CA PRO A 185 10.66 -1.17 2.45
C PRO A 185 12.07 -0.93 1.90
N ASP A 186 12.88 -0.19 2.66
CA ASP A 186 14.27 0.08 2.30
C ASP A 186 15.15 -1.18 2.34
N TYR A 187 14.75 -2.17 3.15
CA TYR A 187 15.36 -3.49 3.24
C TYR A 187 14.32 -4.54 3.66
N PHE A 188 14.54 -5.80 3.29
CA PHE A 188 13.55 -6.87 3.44
C PHE A 188 13.60 -7.54 4.81
N ASP A 189 13.27 -6.75 5.82
CA ASP A 189 13.03 -7.16 7.20
C ASP A 189 11.80 -6.45 7.74
N ALA A 190 11.06 -7.10 8.64
CA ALA A 190 9.86 -6.54 9.25
C ALA A 190 10.13 -5.19 9.96
N HIS A 191 11.37 -4.96 10.42
CA HIS A 191 11.76 -3.73 11.09
C HIS A 191 11.70 -2.51 10.16
N SER A 192 11.99 -2.66 8.86
CA SER A 192 11.90 -1.55 7.90
C SER A 192 10.50 -0.92 7.91
N ASN A 193 9.47 -1.76 7.88
CA ASN A 193 8.09 -1.31 7.91
C ASN A 193 7.65 -0.88 9.31
N ALA A 194 8.03 -1.62 10.35
CA ALA A 194 7.66 -1.27 11.73
C ALA A 194 8.26 0.08 12.16
N SER A 195 9.52 0.36 11.82
CA SER A 195 10.13 1.66 12.09
C SER A 195 9.47 2.81 11.34
N ALA A 196 8.93 2.55 10.14
CA ALA A 196 8.22 3.56 9.37
C ALA A 196 6.84 3.88 9.96
N PHE A 197 6.02 2.86 10.24
CA PHE A 197 4.61 3.01 10.57
C PHE A 197 4.31 3.03 12.07
N ALA A 198 5.15 2.40 12.91
CA ALA A 198 4.90 2.24 14.34
C ALA A 198 5.83 3.08 15.23
N TYR A 199 6.94 3.62 14.69
CA TYR A 199 7.91 4.37 15.48
C TYR A 199 7.85 5.86 15.18
N ASN A 200 7.70 6.67 16.23
CA ASN A 200 7.79 8.13 16.18
C ASN A 200 8.40 8.65 17.48
N ASP A 201 9.62 9.16 17.40
CA ASP A 201 10.34 9.81 18.51
C ASP A 201 10.13 11.34 18.54
N GLY A 202 9.24 11.86 17.71
CA GLY A 202 8.97 13.29 17.55
C GLY A 202 10.00 14.06 16.71
N LYS A 203 11.10 13.40 16.30
CA LYS A 203 12.19 14.02 15.52
C LYS A 203 12.42 13.37 14.17
N SER A 204 12.11 12.10 14.04
CA SER A 204 12.29 11.33 12.81
C SER A 204 11.25 11.65 11.73
N SER A 205 11.66 11.55 10.47
CA SER A 205 10.78 11.67 9.31
C SER A 205 10.17 10.32 8.89
N THR A 206 9.85 9.46 9.87
CA THR A 206 9.10 8.22 9.63
C THR A 206 7.68 8.53 9.15
N VAL A 207 6.98 7.56 8.58
CA VAL A 207 5.57 7.74 8.20
C VAL A 207 4.75 8.18 9.42
N ALA A 208 4.98 7.56 10.59
CA ALA A 208 4.34 7.95 11.85
C ALA A 208 4.68 9.40 12.25
N GLY A 209 5.95 9.79 12.14
CA GLY A 209 6.41 11.15 12.46
C GLY A 209 5.86 12.23 11.53
N LEU A 210 5.74 11.93 10.24
CA LEU A 210 5.17 12.85 9.24
C LEU A 210 3.67 13.06 9.42
N ASN A 211 2.96 12.07 9.97
CA ASN A 211 1.54 12.13 10.26
C ASN A 211 1.22 12.50 11.73
N GLY A 212 2.22 12.89 12.50
CA GLY A 212 2.06 13.33 13.88
C GLY A 212 1.49 12.27 14.82
N TRP A 213 1.53 10.98 14.44
CA TRP A 213 0.95 9.89 15.21
C TRP A 213 2.00 9.19 16.07
N GLN A 214 1.65 8.95 17.34
CA GLN A 214 2.54 8.32 18.30
C GLN A 214 1.75 7.51 19.32
N ILE A 215 2.17 6.28 19.55
CA ILE A 215 1.80 5.47 20.70
C ILE A 215 3.09 5.03 21.39
N PRO A 216 3.34 5.42 22.65
CA PRO A 216 4.59 5.09 23.37
C PRO A 216 4.88 3.59 23.44
N GLU A 217 3.84 2.76 23.55
CA GLU A 217 3.93 1.31 23.59
C GLU A 217 4.46 0.74 22.27
N LEU A 218 4.03 1.31 21.13
CA LEU A 218 4.52 0.90 19.80
C LEU A 218 5.98 1.31 19.59
N ASN A 219 6.42 2.47 20.09
CA ASN A 219 7.82 2.85 20.08
C ASN A 219 8.67 1.82 20.82
N LYS A 220 8.24 1.43 22.03
CA LYS A 220 8.92 0.40 22.83
C LYS A 220 8.92 -0.95 22.13
N ALA A 221 7.77 -1.37 21.58
CA ALA A 221 7.64 -2.64 20.88
C ALA A 221 8.54 -2.69 19.63
N THR A 222 8.64 -1.59 18.87
CA THR A 222 9.51 -1.49 17.68
C THR A 222 10.98 -1.67 18.06
N LEU A 223 11.44 -1.02 19.13
CA LEU A 223 12.82 -1.14 19.63
C LEU A 223 13.08 -2.51 20.24
N ALA A 224 12.13 -3.09 20.96
CA ALA A 224 12.24 -4.44 21.51
C ALA A 224 12.32 -5.49 20.39
N ALA A 225 11.50 -5.37 19.36
CA ALA A 225 11.46 -6.32 18.26
C ALA A 225 12.75 -6.34 17.44
N VAL A 226 13.40 -5.19 17.22
CA VAL A 226 14.67 -5.16 16.48
C VAL A 226 15.82 -5.75 17.30
N ALA A 227 15.75 -5.66 18.63
CA ALA A 227 16.76 -6.19 19.55
C ALA A 227 16.54 -7.65 19.95
N GLU A 228 15.37 -8.25 19.65
CA GLU A 228 15.03 -9.62 20.04
C GLU A 228 15.81 -10.66 19.21
N PRO A 229 16.69 -11.47 19.82
CA PRO A 229 17.51 -12.46 19.13
C PRO A 229 16.72 -13.75 18.80
N ASP A 230 15.66 -14.06 19.54
CA ASP A 230 14.82 -15.21 19.25
C ASP A 230 13.88 -14.91 18.09
N ALA A 231 14.03 -15.61 16.97
CA ALA A 231 13.29 -15.37 15.75
C ALA A 231 11.77 -15.51 15.94
N ALA A 232 11.31 -16.50 16.72
CA ALA A 232 9.88 -16.75 16.92
C ALA A 232 9.25 -15.63 17.78
N LYS A 233 9.92 -15.22 18.85
CA LYS A 233 9.49 -14.11 19.69
C LYS A 233 9.47 -12.80 18.89
N ARG A 234 10.51 -12.56 18.09
CA ARG A 234 10.62 -11.39 17.24
C ARG A 234 9.45 -11.30 16.26
N LEU A 235 9.11 -12.38 15.56
CA LEU A 235 7.94 -12.44 14.67
C LEU A 235 6.64 -12.21 15.43
N GLY A 236 6.51 -12.74 16.65
CA GLY A 236 5.36 -12.51 17.53
C GLY A 236 5.16 -11.03 17.87
N LEU A 237 6.25 -10.29 18.15
CA LEU A 237 6.19 -8.85 18.38
C LEU A 237 5.72 -8.07 17.14
N TYR A 238 6.25 -8.36 15.96
CA TYR A 238 5.79 -7.73 14.73
C TYR A 238 4.34 -8.07 14.38
N LYS A 239 3.88 -9.27 14.69
CA LYS A 239 2.48 -9.66 14.51
C LYS A 239 1.56 -8.81 15.41
N GLN A 240 1.88 -8.67 16.69
CA GLN A 240 1.13 -7.83 17.62
C GLN A 240 1.08 -6.37 17.17
N MET A 241 2.18 -5.81 16.68
CA MET A 241 2.20 -4.46 16.13
C MET A 241 1.29 -4.31 14.91
N GLN A 242 1.27 -5.29 13.99
CA GLN A 242 0.37 -5.26 12.84
C GLN A 242 -1.10 -5.26 13.26
N GLU A 243 -1.48 -6.16 14.19
CA GLU A 243 -2.83 -6.22 14.75
C GLU A 243 -3.23 -4.92 15.44
N GLU A 244 -2.31 -4.28 16.16
CA GLU A 244 -2.57 -2.98 16.80
C GLU A 244 -2.79 -1.88 15.76
N LEU A 245 -1.94 -1.79 14.73
CA LEU A 245 -2.11 -0.80 13.67
C LEU A 245 -3.40 -1.00 12.88
N GLN A 246 -3.79 -2.23 12.63
CA GLN A 246 -5.08 -2.52 12.00
C GLN A 246 -6.26 -1.97 12.81
N ARG A 247 -6.19 -2.02 14.15
CA ARG A 247 -7.28 -1.54 15.01
C ARG A 247 -7.29 -0.03 15.23
N SER A 248 -6.14 0.55 15.51
CA SER A 248 -6.07 1.86 16.20
C SER A 248 -5.25 2.93 15.49
N SER A 249 -4.66 2.66 14.32
CA SER A 249 -3.82 3.64 13.64
C SER A 249 -4.60 4.60 12.74
N PRO A 250 -4.04 5.79 12.42
CA PRO A 250 -4.58 6.71 11.43
C PRO A 250 -4.26 6.27 9.98
N TYR A 251 -3.99 4.99 9.76
CA TYR A 251 -3.70 4.43 8.45
C TYR A 251 -4.84 3.54 7.95
N VAL A 252 -5.02 3.58 6.63
CA VAL A 252 -5.82 2.59 5.91
C VAL A 252 -4.91 1.96 4.87
N PHE A 253 -4.42 0.76 5.14
CA PHE A 253 -3.68 -0.03 4.15
C PHE A 253 -4.67 -0.56 3.12
N VAL A 254 -4.40 -0.33 1.85
CA VAL A 254 -5.36 -0.58 0.77
C VAL A 254 -5.04 -1.88 0.05
N ASP A 255 -3.82 -1.96 -0.44
CA ASP A 255 -3.39 -3.03 -1.31
C ASP A 255 -1.88 -3.26 -1.26
N GLN A 256 -1.48 -4.39 -1.83
CA GLN A 256 -0.10 -4.71 -2.13
C GLN A 256 0.03 -5.03 -3.61
N GLY A 257 1.10 -4.55 -4.22
CA GLY A 257 1.40 -4.73 -5.63
C GLY A 257 1.79 -6.17 -6.00
N LYS A 258 1.63 -6.47 -7.28
CA LYS A 258 2.19 -7.67 -7.91
C LYS A 258 3.15 -7.24 -9.01
N THR A 259 4.35 -7.79 -8.99
CA THR A 259 5.22 -7.72 -10.14
C THR A 259 4.76 -8.76 -11.16
N GLN A 260 4.33 -8.30 -12.32
CA GLN A 260 3.91 -9.16 -13.42
C GLN A 260 5.00 -9.19 -14.49
N ILE A 261 5.45 -10.38 -14.83
CA ILE A 261 6.58 -10.62 -15.71
C ILE A 261 6.14 -11.61 -16.77
N VAL A 262 6.47 -11.34 -18.02
CA VAL A 262 6.26 -12.30 -19.12
C VAL A 262 7.60 -12.93 -19.46
N VAL A 263 7.63 -14.26 -19.45
CA VAL A 263 8.82 -15.04 -19.84
C VAL A 263 8.46 -15.99 -20.96
N ARG A 264 9.38 -16.27 -21.86
CA ARG A 264 9.19 -17.28 -22.90
C ARG A 264 9.17 -18.68 -22.30
N ASP A 265 8.43 -19.61 -22.92
CA ASP A 265 8.26 -20.97 -22.42
C ASP A 265 9.56 -21.77 -22.31
N ASN A 266 10.53 -21.46 -23.15
CA ASN A 266 11.87 -22.09 -23.13
C ASN A 266 12.79 -21.50 -22.04
N VAL A 267 12.42 -20.41 -21.38
CA VAL A 267 13.19 -19.85 -20.27
C VAL A 267 12.88 -20.62 -18.98
N LYS A 268 13.93 -21.13 -18.36
CA LYS A 268 13.87 -21.89 -17.10
C LYS A 268 14.60 -21.13 -16.00
N GLY A 269 14.25 -21.41 -14.75
CA GLY A 269 14.96 -20.91 -13.57
C GLY A 269 14.78 -19.42 -13.29
N TYR A 270 13.92 -18.67 -14.02
CA TYR A 270 13.66 -17.28 -13.71
C TYR A 270 12.97 -17.16 -12.36
N GLN A 271 13.62 -16.45 -11.45
CA GLN A 271 13.11 -16.17 -10.12
C GLN A 271 13.30 -14.69 -9.80
N GLN A 272 12.28 -14.08 -9.22
CA GLN A 272 12.30 -12.71 -8.73
C GLN A 272 11.76 -12.65 -7.31
N GLY A 273 12.38 -11.80 -6.48
CA GLY A 273 11.92 -11.52 -5.13
C GLY A 273 10.88 -10.39 -5.08
N LEU A 274 10.70 -9.85 -3.89
CA LEU A 274 9.68 -8.82 -3.59
C LEU A 274 9.98 -7.44 -4.21
N ASN A 275 11.16 -7.25 -4.78
CA ASN A 275 11.56 -6.03 -5.47
C ASN A 275 12.01 -6.37 -6.89
N ALA A 276 11.81 -5.45 -7.83
CA ALA A 276 12.18 -5.60 -9.23
C ALA A 276 13.67 -5.87 -9.45
N ASP A 277 14.53 -5.44 -8.54
CA ASP A 277 16.00 -5.62 -8.61
C ASP A 277 16.47 -6.95 -8.03
N MET A 278 15.60 -7.70 -7.34
CA MET A 278 15.91 -9.02 -6.78
C MET A 278 15.66 -10.13 -7.82
N VAL A 279 16.52 -10.23 -8.80
CA VAL A 279 16.47 -11.27 -9.83
C VAL A 279 17.72 -12.13 -9.77
N TRP A 280 17.55 -13.46 -9.71
CA TRP A 280 18.63 -14.45 -9.70
C TRP A 280 18.93 -14.91 -11.13
N TYR A 281 19.65 -14.07 -11.89
CA TYR A 281 20.00 -14.37 -13.29
C TYR A 281 20.96 -15.56 -13.45
N ASP A 282 21.74 -15.89 -12.42
CA ASP A 282 22.64 -17.06 -12.36
C ASP A 282 21.90 -18.40 -12.50
N ARG A 283 20.60 -18.41 -12.27
CA ARG A 283 19.72 -19.59 -12.37
C ARG A 283 18.97 -19.69 -13.68
N VAL A 284 19.06 -18.65 -14.52
CA VAL A 284 18.29 -18.58 -15.77
C VAL A 284 19.00 -19.34 -16.88
N SER A 285 18.25 -20.18 -17.58
CA SER A 285 18.72 -20.93 -18.76
C SER A 285 17.63 -21.03 -19.83
N LYS A 286 18.04 -21.41 -21.04
CA LYS A 286 17.14 -21.75 -22.16
C LYS A 286 17.17 -23.24 -22.44
#